data_816e7c75b4786cd582939a06566ea58f
#
_entry.id   816e7c75b4786cd582939a06566ea58f
#
_cell.length_a   1.000
_cell.length_b   1.000
_cell.length_c   1.000
_cell.angle_alpha   90.00
_cell.angle_beta   90.00
_cell.angle_gamma   90.00
#
_symmetry.space_group_name_H-M   'P 1'
#
loop_
_entity.id
_entity.type
_entity.pdbx_description
1 polymer ?
#
loop_
_entity_poly.entity_id
_entity_poly.type
_entity_poly.pdbx_seq_one_letter_code
_entity_poly.pdbx_strand_id
1 'polypeptide(L)' 'MKILVGTVWRSWDGRLFRVIDVQDDTVWYTRNDVTYSCTVQAFLARFFITESER' A
#
# COMPACT_ATOMS: atom_id res chain seq x y z
N MET A 1 2.35 -12.79 2.83
CA MET A 1 1.85 -11.58 3.47
C MET A 1 0.63 -11.05 2.75
N LYS A 2 -0.35 -10.53 3.50
CA LYS A 2 -1.57 -10.10 2.90
C LYS A 2 -1.74 -8.61 3.00
N ILE A 3 -2.13 -7.98 1.92
CA ILE A 3 -2.38 -6.55 1.89
C ILE A 3 -3.89 -6.33 2.04
N LEU A 4 -4.27 -5.60 3.08
CA LEU A 4 -5.69 -5.38 3.37
C LEU A 4 -6.14 -3.99 2.97
N VAL A 5 -7.34 -3.91 2.40
CA VAL A 5 -7.94 -2.63 2.05
C VAL A 5 -8.12 -1.80 3.33
N GLY A 6 -7.83 -0.53 3.25
CA GLY A 6 -7.96 0.36 4.40
C GLY A 6 -6.71 0.50 5.24
N THR A 7 -5.69 -0.28 4.96
CA THR A 7 -4.45 -0.18 5.74
C THR A 7 -3.57 0.93 5.17
N VAL A 8 -2.70 1.47 6.01
CA VAL A 8 -1.79 2.54 5.62
C VAL A 8 -0.38 1.96 5.56
N TRP A 9 0.30 2.25 4.48
CA TRP A 9 1.66 1.77 4.25
C TRP A 9 2.59 2.96 4.01
N ARG A 10 3.85 2.78 4.32
CA ARG A 10 4.84 3.83 4.16
C ARG A 10 5.86 3.41 3.13
N SER A 11 6.21 4.31 2.24
CA SER A 11 7.30 4.05 1.31
C SER A 11 8.62 4.26 2.03
N TRP A 12 9.70 3.80 1.42
CA TRP A 12 10.99 3.89 2.08
C TRP A 12 11.46 5.34 2.25
N ASP A 13 10.89 6.27 1.51
CA ASP A 13 11.22 7.68 1.67
C ASP A 13 10.31 8.37 2.70
N GLY A 14 9.47 7.64 3.37
CA GLY A 14 8.65 8.18 4.45
C GLY A 14 7.26 8.64 4.08
N ARG A 15 6.85 8.51 2.84
CA ARG A 15 5.52 8.94 2.42
C ARG A 15 4.50 7.89 2.75
N LEU A 16 3.32 8.35 3.16
CA LEU A 16 2.25 7.45 3.57
C LEU A 16 1.22 7.28 2.46
N PHE A 17 0.78 6.06 2.27
CA PHE A 17 -0.21 5.72 1.26
C PHE A 17 -1.27 4.84 1.89
N ARG A 18 -2.50 4.95 1.41
CA ARG A 18 -3.60 4.12 1.90
C ARG A 18 -4.03 3.17 0.80
N VAL A 19 -4.16 1.91 1.13
CA VAL A 19 -4.63 0.89 0.18
C VAL A 19 -6.13 1.02 0.06
N ILE A 20 -6.63 1.20 -1.16
CA ILE A 20 -8.05 1.37 -1.39
C ILE A 20 -8.68 0.17 -2.06
N ASP A 21 -7.89 -0.66 -2.72
CA ASP A 21 -8.43 -1.86 -3.35
C ASP A 21 -7.31 -2.84 -3.65
N VAL A 22 -7.64 -4.10 -3.67
CA VAL A 22 -6.70 -5.16 -4.05
C VAL A 22 -7.49 -6.16 -4.88
N GLN A 23 -7.11 -6.38 -6.12
CA GLN A 23 -7.77 -7.33 -6.96
C GLN A 23 -6.74 -8.15 -7.70
N ASP A 24 -6.91 -9.46 -7.69
CA ASP A 24 -5.96 -10.37 -8.32
C ASP A 24 -4.57 -10.09 -7.80
N ASP A 25 -3.70 -9.61 -8.63
CA ASP A 25 -2.34 -9.36 -8.22
C ASP A 25 -2.01 -7.88 -8.23
N THR A 26 -3.02 -7.02 -8.19
CA THR A 26 -2.84 -5.58 -8.31
C THR A 26 -3.33 -4.88 -7.05
N VAL A 27 -2.56 -3.92 -6.59
CA VAL A 27 -2.90 -3.10 -5.43
C VAL A 27 -3.13 -1.68 -5.91
N TRP A 28 -4.26 -1.08 -5.51
CA TRP A 28 -4.52 0.33 -5.76
C TRP A 28 -4.38 1.08 -4.45
N TYR A 29 -3.65 2.17 -4.48
CA TYR A 29 -3.40 2.95 -3.29
C TYR A 29 -3.42 4.43 -3.63
N THR A 30 -3.64 5.26 -2.64
CA THR A 30 -3.83 6.68 -2.86
C THR A 30 -3.03 7.51 -1.88
N ARG A 31 -2.65 8.71 -2.32
CA ARG A 31 -1.99 9.69 -1.50
C ARG A 31 -2.32 11.06 -2.08
N ASN A 32 -2.84 11.95 -1.22
CA ASN A 32 -3.19 13.32 -1.63
C ASN A 32 -4.09 13.34 -2.86
N ASP A 33 -5.11 12.49 -2.84
CA ASP A 33 -6.10 12.42 -3.93
C ASP A 33 -5.53 11.91 -5.25
N VAL A 34 -4.34 11.36 -5.25
CA VAL A 34 -3.78 10.75 -6.45
C VAL A 34 -3.79 9.24 -6.23
N THR A 35 -4.31 8.52 -7.20
CA THR A 35 -4.41 7.07 -7.14
C THR A 35 -3.31 6.41 -7.95
N TYR A 36 -2.69 5.42 -7.35
CA TYR A 36 -1.61 4.68 -7.99
C TYR A 36 -1.96 3.20 -8.00
N SER A 37 -1.30 2.44 -8.82
CA SER A 37 -1.47 0.99 -8.81
C SER A 37 -0.15 0.31 -9.13
N CYS A 38 0.02 -0.88 -8.61
CA CYS A 38 1.18 -1.71 -8.95
C CYS A 38 0.85 -3.14 -8.57
N THR A 39 1.73 -4.07 -8.93
CA THR A 39 1.51 -5.46 -8.55
C THR A 39 1.76 -5.63 -7.06
N VAL A 40 1.20 -6.68 -6.49
CA VAL A 40 1.39 -7.01 -5.09
C VAL A 40 2.88 -7.18 -4.79
N GLN A 41 3.61 -7.87 -5.67
CA GLN A 41 5.03 -8.06 -5.46
C GLN A 41 5.78 -6.75 -5.43
N ALA A 42 5.50 -5.84 -6.34
CA ALA A 42 6.16 -4.54 -6.38
C ALA A 42 5.79 -3.71 -5.15
N PHE A 43 4.55 -3.81 -4.71
CA PHE A 43 4.10 -3.08 -3.54
C PHE A 43 4.85 -3.55 -2.30
N LEU A 44 4.93 -4.85 -2.11
CA LEU A 44 5.62 -5.41 -0.95
C LEU A 44 7.12 -5.11 -0.96
N ALA A 45 7.69 -4.92 -2.12
CA ALA A 45 9.11 -4.61 -2.23
C ALA A 45 9.41 -3.15 -1.91
N ARG A 46 8.40 -2.27 -2.01
CA ARG A 46 8.63 -0.83 -1.87
C ARG A 46 8.01 -0.22 -0.65
N PHE A 47 6.99 -0.86 -0.08
CA PHE A 47 6.25 -0.27 1.02
C PHE A 47 6.33 -1.11 2.27
N PHE A 48 6.17 -0.47 3.42
CA PHE A 48 6.19 -1.14 4.72
C PHE A 48 4.91 -0.81 5.44
N ILE A 49 4.33 -1.78 6.12
CA ILE A 49 3.11 -1.52 6.86
C ILE A 49 3.43 -0.64 8.08
N THR A 50 2.63 0.40 8.27
CA THR A 50 2.89 1.31 9.36
C THR A 50 2.19 0.96 10.63
N GLU A 51 1.14 0.10 10.58
CA GLU A 51 0.38 -0.24 11.71
C GLU A 51 1.01 -1.25 12.44
N SER A 52 1.73 -1.02 13.25
CA SER A 52 2.28 -2.06 13.94
C SER A 52 1.42 -2.53 14.94
N GLU A 53 1.25 -2.86 15.18
CA GLU A 53 0.73 -3.15 15.88
C GLU A 53 0.79 -2.92 16.85
N ARG A 54 0.62 -2.99 17.36
CA ARG A 54 0.67 -2.76 18.22
C ARG A 54 0.54 -3.19 18.77
#